data_c719659f9a2d24ae6105de3367ced966
#
_entry.id   c719659f9a2d24ae6105de3367ced966
#
_cell.length_a   1.000
_cell.length_b   1.000
_cell.length_c   1.000
_cell.angle_alpha   90.00
_cell.angle_beta   90.00
_cell.angle_gamma   90.00
#
_symmetry.space_group_name_H-M   'P 1'
#
loop_
_entity.id
_entity.type
_entity.pdbx_description
1 polymer ?
#
loop_
_entity_poly.entity_id
_entity_poly.type
_entity_poly.pdbx_seq_one_letter_code
_entity_poly.pdbx_strand_id
1 'polypeptide(L)'
;MLILGIDPGSRITGYGIIEDKAGKQSYVTSGGIRIKATYFPDRLKEIFDGVTEIVSQFAPDQMAIEQVFMHKNADSALKLGQARGAAICAVQVQGVPVFEYAAREVKQA
;
A
#
# COMPACT_ATOMS: atom_id res chain seq x y z
N MET A 1 11.01 -4.89 -13.99
CA MET A 1 9.93 -4.02 -13.52
C MET A 1 9.86 -4.03 -12.01
N LEU A 2 9.85 -2.86 -11.40
CA LEU A 2 9.71 -2.75 -9.95
C LEU A 2 8.22 -2.66 -9.58
N ILE A 3 7.81 -3.50 -8.64
CA ILE A 3 6.43 -3.54 -8.17
C ILE A 3 6.41 -3.21 -6.68
N LEU A 4 5.58 -2.22 -6.33
CA LEU A 4 5.34 -1.82 -4.95
C LEU A 4 4.10 -2.53 -4.43
N GLY A 5 4.23 -3.22 -3.30
CA GLY A 5 3.09 -3.79 -2.58
C GLY A 5 2.84 -2.99 -1.32
N ILE A 6 1.58 -2.72 -1.02
CA ILE A 6 1.19 -1.97 0.18
C ILE A 6 0.20 -2.80 0.99
N ASP A 7 0.46 -2.87 2.29
CA ASP A 7 -0.47 -3.45 3.27
C ASP A 7 -0.95 -2.31 4.18
N PRO A 8 -2.10 -1.70 3.87
CA PRO A 8 -2.55 -0.51 4.59
C PRO A 8 -2.93 -0.80 6.03
N GLY A 9 -2.56 0.11 6.91
CA GLY A 9 -2.96 0.06 8.31
C GLY A 9 -2.94 1.46 8.89
N SER A 10 -3.84 1.75 9.82
CA SER A 10 -3.94 3.09 10.39
C SER A 10 -2.86 3.39 11.43
N ARG A 11 -2.15 2.38 11.90
CA ARG A 11 -1.04 2.55 12.86
C ARG A 11 0.30 2.25 12.22
N ILE A 12 0.34 1.23 11.38
CA ILE A 12 1.52 0.89 10.59
C ILE A 12 1.02 0.50 9.21
N THR A 13 1.57 1.14 8.19
CA THR A 13 1.34 0.74 6.80
C THR A 13 2.60 0.05 6.29
N GLY A 14 2.48 -1.23 5.97
CA GLY A 14 3.60 -2.02 5.48
C GLY A 14 3.79 -1.83 3.98
N TYR A 15 5.03 -1.95 3.52
CA TYR A 15 5.33 -1.91 2.10
C TYR A 15 6.44 -2.90 1.76
N GLY A 16 6.42 -3.34 0.51
CA GLY A 16 7.49 -4.15 -0.04
C GLY A 16 7.71 -3.80 -1.49
N ILE A 17 8.93 -3.96 -1.94
CA ILE A 17 9.28 -3.74 -3.34
C ILE A 17 9.98 -4.98 -3.85
N ILE A 18 9.50 -5.47 -5.00
CA ILE A 18 10.09 -6.60 -5.69
C ILE A 18 10.47 -6.20 -7.10
N GLU A 19 11.46 -6.89 -7.64
CA GLU A 19 11.81 -6.80 -9.05
C GLU A 19 11.24 -8.01 -9.76
N ASP A 20 10.46 -7.78 -10.80
CA ASP A 20 9.94 -8.84 -11.66
C ASP A 20 10.68 -8.77 -12.99
N LYS A 21 11.50 -9.77 -13.25
CA LYS A 21 12.32 -9.85 -14.47
C LYS A 21 12.10 -11.18 -15.14
N ALA A 22 11.48 -11.16 -16.33
CA ALA A 22 11.22 -12.36 -17.10
C ALA A 22 10.50 -13.46 -16.31
N GLY A 23 9.53 -13.06 -15.48
CA GLY A 23 8.76 -13.97 -14.64
C GLY A 23 9.45 -14.38 -13.36
N LYS A 24 10.68 -13.95 -13.14
CA LYS A 24 11.39 -14.18 -11.88
C LYS A 24 11.25 -12.98 -10.98
N GLN A 25 10.80 -13.22 -9.75
CA GLN A 25 10.61 -12.18 -8.75
C GLN A 25 11.72 -12.24 -7.72
N SER A 26 12.30 -11.11 -7.41
CA SER A 26 13.32 -11.01 -6.38
C SER A 26 13.01 -9.86 -5.43
N TYR A 27 13.34 -10.07 -4.16
CA TYR A 27 13.16 -9.09 -3.11
C TYR A 27 14.12 -7.92 -3.28
N VAL A 28 13.59 -6.69 -3.18
CA VAL A 28 14.42 -5.48 -3.19
C VAL A 28 14.50 -4.89 -1.79
N THR A 29 13.35 -4.54 -1.21
CA THR A 29 13.29 -3.97 0.14
C THR A 29 11.89 -4.10 0.71
N SER A 30 11.77 -3.89 2.01
CA SER A 30 10.47 -3.81 2.69
C SER A 30 10.62 -2.98 3.95
N GLY A 31 9.50 -2.53 4.47
CA GLY A 31 9.49 -1.76 5.70
C GLY A 31 8.08 -1.40 6.13
N GLY A 32 7.99 -0.51 7.10
CA GLY A 32 6.72 -0.04 7.61
C GLY A 32 6.75 1.46 7.80
N ILE A 33 5.65 2.10 7.46
CA ILE A 33 5.41 3.50 7.75
C ILE A 33 4.69 3.53 9.09
N ARG A 34 5.38 3.98 10.12
CA ARG A 34 4.82 4.06 11.46
C ARG A 34 4.03 5.36 11.60
N ILE A 35 2.75 5.23 11.93
CA ILE A 35 1.84 6.36 12.02
C ILE A 35 1.81 6.84 13.46
N LYS A 36 2.20 8.08 13.70
CA LYS A 36 2.34 8.64 15.04
C LYS A 36 1.19 9.53 15.48
N ALA A 37 0.45 10.10 14.53
CA ALA A 37 -0.64 11.02 14.84
C ALA A 37 -1.76 10.33 15.60
N THR A 38 -2.40 11.09 16.51
CA THR A 38 -3.54 10.60 17.29
C THR A 38 -4.84 10.85 16.55
N TYR A 39 -4.97 12.03 15.95
CA TYR A 39 -6.16 12.43 15.22
C TYR A 39 -6.23 11.72 13.88
N PHE A 40 -7.35 11.08 13.58
CA PHE A 40 -7.43 10.18 12.43
C PHE A 40 -7.13 10.83 11.09
N PRO A 41 -7.67 12.02 10.74
CA PRO A 41 -7.30 12.67 9.48
C PRO A 41 -5.80 12.93 9.35
N ASP A 42 -5.11 13.25 10.44
CA ASP A 42 -3.66 13.43 10.43
C ASP A 42 -2.94 12.11 10.17
N ARG A 43 -3.52 10.98 10.62
CA ARG A 43 -2.96 9.67 10.29
C ARG A 43 -3.01 9.41 8.80
N LEU A 44 -4.12 9.78 8.16
CA LEU A 44 -4.27 9.61 6.71
C LEU A 44 -3.22 10.44 5.96
N LYS A 45 -2.95 11.65 6.44
CA LYS A 45 -1.91 12.50 5.85
C LYS A 45 -0.54 11.86 6.00
N GLU A 46 -0.23 11.28 7.16
CA GLU A 46 1.05 10.59 7.36
C GLU A 46 1.20 9.39 6.44
N ILE A 47 0.12 8.64 6.20
CA ILE A 47 0.13 7.53 5.26
C ILE A 47 0.42 8.05 3.85
N PHE A 48 -0.30 9.08 3.44
CA PHE A 48 -0.11 9.69 2.14
C PHE A 48 1.33 10.17 1.94
N ASP A 49 1.85 10.91 2.91
CA ASP A 49 3.21 11.46 2.85
C ASP A 49 4.27 10.37 2.83
N GLY A 50 4.08 9.33 3.66
CA GLY A 50 5.03 8.22 3.72
C GLY A 50 5.06 7.40 2.44
N VAL A 51 3.89 7.10 1.87
CA VAL A 51 3.83 6.39 0.59
C VAL A 51 4.41 7.23 -0.53
N THR A 52 4.15 8.55 -0.51
CA THR A 52 4.73 9.47 -1.48
C THR A 52 6.26 9.41 -1.46
N GLU A 53 6.86 9.38 -0.28
CA GLU A 53 8.31 9.27 -0.14
C GLU A 53 8.84 7.96 -0.71
N ILE A 54 8.15 6.86 -0.45
CA ILE A 54 8.57 5.54 -0.96
C ILE A 54 8.53 5.53 -2.48
N VAL A 55 7.46 6.06 -3.08
CA VAL A 55 7.35 6.13 -4.54
C VAL A 55 8.46 7.00 -5.13
N SER A 56 8.76 8.13 -4.48
CA SER A 56 9.82 9.02 -4.93
C SER A 56 11.20 8.37 -4.84
N GLN A 57 11.43 7.61 -3.77
CA GLN A 57 12.73 6.99 -3.52
C GLN A 57 13.00 5.81 -4.45
N PHE A 58 12.01 4.96 -4.68
CA PHE A 58 12.22 3.71 -5.42
C PHE A 58 11.69 3.74 -6.85
N ALA A 59 10.87 4.72 -7.20
CA ALA A 59 10.30 4.87 -8.53
C ALA A 59 9.73 3.57 -9.09
N PRO A 60 8.76 2.93 -8.39
CA PRO A 60 8.19 1.69 -8.87
C PRO A 60 7.42 1.90 -10.17
N ASP A 61 7.36 0.86 -10.99
CA ASP A 61 6.64 0.90 -12.25
C ASP A 61 5.14 0.73 -12.05
N GLN A 62 4.75 0.01 -11.01
CA GLN A 62 3.35 -0.19 -10.67
C GLN A 62 3.20 -0.55 -9.20
N MET A 63 1.97 -0.42 -8.69
CA MET A 63 1.62 -0.86 -7.35
C MET A 63 0.58 -1.96 -7.42
N ALA A 64 0.74 -2.97 -6.58
CA ALA A 64 -0.26 -4.01 -6.38
C ALA A 64 -0.80 -3.90 -4.95
N ILE A 65 -2.11 -3.91 -4.81
CA ILE A 65 -2.74 -3.79 -3.49
C ILE A 65 -3.90 -4.77 -3.38
N GLU A 66 -3.98 -5.44 -2.24
CA GLU A 66 -5.04 -6.40 -1.98
C GLU A 66 -6.37 -5.69 -1.76
N GLN A 67 -7.45 -6.22 -2.34
CA GLN A 67 -8.79 -5.74 -2.08
C GLN A 67 -9.19 -6.07 -0.65
N VAL A 68 -9.84 -5.11 0.01
CA VAL A 68 -10.28 -5.28 1.37
C VAL A 68 -11.75 -5.66 1.37
N PHE A 69 -12.08 -6.77 2.04
CA PHE A 69 -13.45 -7.19 2.26
C PHE A 69 -13.90 -6.80 3.66
N MET A 70 -15.19 -7.04 3.93
CA MET A 70 -15.80 -6.64 5.19
C MET A 70 -15.04 -7.18 6.40
N HIS A 71 -14.76 -6.28 7.32
CA HIS A 71 -14.20 -6.61 8.61
C HIS A 71 -15.33 -6.91 9.58
N LYS A 72 -15.04 -7.66 10.65
CA LYS A 72 -16.04 -7.95 11.69
C LYS A 72 -16.57 -6.68 12.35
N ASN A 73 -15.73 -5.65 12.46
CA ASN A 73 -16.07 -4.38 13.08
C ASN A 73 -16.18 -3.32 12.00
N ALA A 74 -17.36 -2.68 11.90
CA ALA A 74 -17.61 -1.68 10.86
C ALA A 74 -16.70 -0.47 10.99
N ASP A 75 -16.38 -0.04 12.22
CA ASP A 75 -15.47 1.10 12.42
C ASP A 75 -14.06 0.79 11.93
N SER A 76 -13.58 -0.40 12.24
CA SER A 76 -12.27 -0.86 11.76
C SER A 76 -12.22 -0.97 10.24
N ALA A 77 -13.31 -1.45 9.63
CA ALA A 77 -13.41 -1.56 8.18
C ALA A 77 -13.36 -0.18 7.53
N LEU A 78 -14.07 0.81 8.10
CA LEU A 78 -14.04 2.18 7.59
C LEU A 78 -12.64 2.77 7.67
N LYS A 79 -11.98 2.64 8.81
CA LYS A 79 -10.63 3.18 9.00
C LYS A 79 -9.63 2.53 8.05
N LEU A 80 -9.74 1.21 7.87
CA LEU A 80 -8.87 0.50 6.95
C LEU A 80 -9.10 0.94 5.52
N GLY A 81 -10.36 1.11 5.11
CA GLY A 81 -10.70 1.60 3.78
C GLY A 81 -10.16 3.00 3.51
N GLN A 82 -10.22 3.88 4.52
CA GLN A 82 -9.69 5.23 4.39
C GLN A 82 -8.17 5.22 4.30
N ALA A 83 -7.49 4.42 5.11
CA ALA A 83 -6.04 4.26 5.04
C ALA A 83 -5.62 3.73 3.67
N ARG A 84 -6.35 2.76 3.16
CA ARG A 84 -6.12 2.19 1.84
C ARG A 84 -6.28 3.24 0.75
N GLY A 85 -7.34 4.06 0.83
CA GLY A 85 -7.57 5.15 -0.10
C GLY A 85 -6.44 6.17 -0.11
N ALA A 86 -5.94 6.53 1.07
CA ALA A 86 -4.82 7.46 1.17
C ALA A 86 -3.57 6.91 0.47
N ALA A 87 -3.28 5.63 0.67
CA ALA A 87 -2.13 4.98 0.02
C ALA A 87 -2.29 4.95 -1.50
N ILE A 88 -3.48 4.59 -1.99
CA ILE A 88 -3.76 4.55 -3.43
C ILE A 88 -3.59 5.92 -4.05
N CYS A 89 -4.16 6.96 -3.42
CA CYS A 89 -4.07 8.32 -3.94
C CYS A 89 -2.63 8.80 -4.01
N ALA A 90 -1.82 8.49 -3.01
CA ALA A 90 -0.40 8.89 -3.00
C ALA A 90 0.35 8.33 -4.19
N VAL A 91 0.04 7.10 -4.59
CA VAL A 91 0.67 6.45 -5.74
C VAL A 91 0.12 7.00 -7.05
N GLN A 92 -1.21 7.14 -7.16
CA GLN A 92 -1.88 7.62 -8.36
C GLN A 92 -1.47 9.05 -8.72
N VAL A 93 -1.32 9.90 -7.72
CA VAL A 93 -0.91 11.30 -7.95
C VAL A 93 0.44 11.37 -8.64
N GLN A 94 1.31 10.39 -8.45
CA GLN A 94 2.62 10.37 -9.09
C GLN A 94 2.61 9.63 -10.44
N GLY A 95 1.43 9.26 -10.93
CA GLY A 95 1.30 8.65 -12.25
C GLY A 95 1.63 7.16 -12.29
N VAL A 96 1.78 6.52 -11.14
CA VAL A 96 2.07 5.08 -11.07
C VAL A 96 0.75 4.31 -11.10
N PRO A 97 0.57 3.34 -12.02
CA PRO A 97 -0.66 2.57 -12.07
C PRO A 97 -0.82 1.66 -10.86
N VAL A 98 -2.07 1.52 -10.41
CA VAL A 98 -2.42 0.70 -9.24
C VAL A 98 -3.31 -0.45 -9.71
N PHE A 99 -2.93 -1.66 -9.33
CA PHE A 99 -3.70 -2.87 -9.64
C PHE A 99 -4.19 -3.50 -8.34
N GLU A 100 -5.48 -3.79 -8.30
CA GLU A 100 -6.10 -4.43 -7.15
C GLU A 100 -6.27 -5.93 -7.42
N TYR A 101 -6.10 -6.74 -6.38
CA TYR A 101 -6.30 -8.18 -6.50
C TYR A 101 -7.02 -8.71 -5.27
N ALA A 102 -7.74 -9.83 -5.42
CA ALA A 102 -8.39 -10.50 -4.30
C ALA A 102 -7.38 -11.41 -3.60
N ALA A 103 -7.51 -11.54 -2.27
CA ALA A 103 -6.60 -12.35 -1.46
C ALA A 103 -6.47 -13.78 -1.99
N ARG A 104 -7.58 -14.38 -2.42
CA ARG A 104 -7.58 -15.75 -2.93
C ARG A 104 -6.78 -15.92 -4.24
N GLU A 105 -6.67 -14.85 -5.03
CA GLU A 105 -5.90 -14.89 -6.27
C GLU A 105 -4.42 -15.07 -5.99
N VAL A 106 -3.95 -14.42 -4.92
CA VAL A 106 -2.55 -14.54 -4.50
C VAL A 106 -2.24 -15.94 -4.03
N LYS A 107 -3.17 -16.56 -3.28
CA LYS A 107 -2.99 -17.90 -2.75
C LYS A 107 -2.96 -18.96 -3.85
N GLN A 108 -3.59 -18.69 -4.98
CA GLN A 108 -3.61 -19.61 -6.12
C GLN A 108 -2.42 -19.44 -7.04
N ALA A 109 -1.77 -18.32 -6.95
CA ALA A 109 -0.59 -18.05 -7.75
C ALA A 109 0.64 -18.67 -7.11
#